data_7ae0a615f855f120837495d81fa36500
#
_entry.id   7ae0a615f855f120837495d81fa36500
#
_cell.length_a   1.000
_cell.length_b   1.000
_cell.length_c   1.000
_cell.angle_alpha   90.00
_cell.angle_beta   90.00
_cell.angle_gamma   90.00
#
_symmetry.space_group_name_H-M   'P 1'
#
loop_
_entity.id
_entity.type
_entity.pdbx_description
1 polymer ?
#
loop_
_entity_poly.entity_id
_entity_poly.type
_entity_poly.pdbx_seq_one_letter_code
_entity_poly.pdbx_strand_id
1 'polypeptide(L)'
;MAKEKLISYVKKYKDVALVALGGVVLMLLPSGGKEQQDTTEPVNVSEAYSLAETEQRLERLLGRIRGVGQVEVMLTLKSGSSLQLAENRSTSLRDTEDRQERDVVTLNRGSGYEDVVVTEQTYPVYQGAVVVCQGAGDSSVHLAVIQTVSVLTGLGSDKITVVQWK
;
A
#
# COMPACT_ATOMS: atom_id res chain seq x y z
N MET A 1 -50.20 0.18 49.54
CA MET A 1 -51.16 -0.03 48.44
C MET A 1 -50.59 0.19 47.03
N ALA A 2 -49.55 1.00 46.81
CA ALA A 2 -48.98 1.21 45.47
C ALA A 2 -48.03 0.08 44.97
N LYS A 3 -47.35 -0.60 45.87
CA LYS A 3 -46.37 -1.65 45.53
C LYS A 3 -47.00 -2.94 45.03
N GLU A 4 -48.17 -3.34 45.54
CA GLU A 4 -48.86 -4.58 45.11
C GLU A 4 -49.45 -4.46 43.70
N LYS A 5 -49.93 -3.28 43.29
CA LYS A 5 -50.43 -3.05 41.94
C LYS A 5 -49.30 -3.09 40.92
N LEU A 6 -48.12 -2.59 41.24
CA LEU A 6 -46.92 -2.67 40.37
C LEU A 6 -46.49 -4.13 40.12
N ILE A 7 -46.52 -4.97 41.16
CA ILE A 7 -46.12 -6.38 41.06
C ILE A 7 -47.13 -7.17 40.18
N SER A 8 -48.40 -6.86 40.26
CA SER A 8 -49.44 -7.47 39.43
C SER A 8 -49.32 -7.09 37.95
N TYR A 9 -48.97 -5.83 37.63
CA TYR A 9 -48.70 -5.40 36.26
C TYR A 9 -47.43 -6.02 35.67
N VAL A 10 -46.37 -6.13 36.45
CA VAL A 10 -45.11 -6.78 36.05
C VAL A 10 -45.34 -8.26 35.76
N LYS A 11 -46.18 -8.96 36.54
CA LYS A 11 -46.48 -10.38 36.32
C LYS A 11 -47.36 -10.63 35.10
N LYS A 12 -48.19 -9.67 34.70
CA LYS A 12 -49.08 -9.76 33.54
C LYS A 12 -48.32 -9.46 32.22
N TYR A 13 -47.30 -8.61 32.30
CA TYR A 13 -46.53 -8.14 31.11
C TYR A 13 -45.08 -8.62 31.13
N LYS A 14 -44.77 -9.67 31.93
CA LYS A 14 -43.40 -10.20 32.07
C LYS A 14 -42.75 -10.54 30.72
N ASP A 15 -43.58 -11.11 29.81
CA ASP A 15 -43.05 -11.53 28.49
C ASP A 15 -42.76 -10.32 27.59
N VAL A 16 -43.60 -9.30 27.68
CA VAL A 16 -43.39 -8.04 26.94
C VAL A 16 -42.21 -7.23 27.55
N ALA A 17 -42.08 -7.23 28.87
CA ALA A 17 -40.97 -6.59 29.56
C ALA A 17 -39.66 -7.31 29.26
N LEU A 18 -39.66 -8.63 29.11
CA LEU A 18 -38.47 -9.41 28.75
C LEU A 18 -38.00 -9.13 27.33
N VAL A 19 -38.94 -9.02 26.38
CA VAL A 19 -38.64 -8.62 25.00
C VAL A 19 -38.12 -7.19 24.92
N ALA A 20 -38.73 -6.27 25.65
CA ALA A 20 -38.28 -4.87 25.72
C ALA A 20 -36.88 -4.76 26.35
N LEU A 21 -36.63 -5.50 27.43
CA LEU A 21 -35.31 -5.57 28.06
C LEU A 21 -34.26 -6.16 27.13
N GLY A 22 -34.62 -7.24 26.38
CA GLY A 22 -33.77 -7.83 25.36
C GLY A 22 -33.42 -6.83 24.24
N GLY A 23 -34.40 -6.03 23.81
CA GLY A 23 -34.16 -4.97 22.82
C GLY A 23 -33.22 -3.87 23.31
N VAL A 24 -33.37 -3.45 24.57
CA VAL A 24 -32.46 -2.46 25.18
C VAL A 24 -31.06 -3.03 25.36
N VAL A 25 -30.91 -4.29 25.76
CA VAL A 25 -29.62 -4.96 25.87
C VAL A 25 -28.95 -5.07 24.49
N LEU A 26 -29.71 -5.38 23.44
CA LEU A 26 -29.21 -5.42 22.06
C LEU A 26 -28.77 -4.03 21.57
N MET A 27 -29.39 -2.96 22.04
CA MET A 27 -29.04 -1.57 21.71
C MET A 27 -27.84 -1.07 22.50
N LEU A 28 -27.58 -1.65 23.68
CA LEU A 28 -26.43 -1.35 24.54
C LEU A 28 -25.21 -2.24 24.25
N LEU A 29 -25.38 -3.34 23.51
CA LEU A 29 -24.20 -3.99 22.95
C LEU A 29 -23.56 -2.98 21.99
N PRO A 30 -22.28 -2.63 22.19
CA PRO A 30 -21.54 -1.93 21.17
C PRO A 30 -21.63 -2.85 19.95
N SER A 31 -22.42 -2.42 18.97
CA SER A 31 -22.46 -3.03 17.66
C SER A 31 -21.04 -2.93 17.16
N GLY A 32 -20.27 -4.00 17.40
CA GLY A 32 -19.00 -4.25 16.73
C GLY A 32 -19.30 -4.62 15.27
N GLY A 33 -20.22 -3.89 14.65
CA GLY A 33 -20.13 -3.63 13.25
C GLY A 33 -18.73 -3.03 13.09
N LYS A 34 -17.78 -3.82 12.60
CA LYS A 34 -16.84 -3.29 11.67
C LYS A 34 -17.73 -2.47 10.75
N GLU A 35 -17.75 -1.15 10.94
CA GLU A 35 -17.92 -0.28 9.80
C GLU A 35 -16.89 -0.85 8.82
N GLN A 36 -17.35 -1.72 7.98
CA GLN A 36 -16.88 -1.77 6.65
C GLN A 36 -17.16 -0.34 6.21
N GLN A 37 -16.25 0.56 6.58
CA GLN A 37 -15.97 1.70 5.76
C GLN A 37 -15.88 1.07 4.38
N ASP A 38 -16.98 1.17 3.61
CA ASP A 38 -16.88 1.36 2.19
C ASP A 38 -16.10 2.69 2.03
N THR A 39 -14.88 2.65 2.48
CA THR A 39 -13.81 3.34 1.85
C THR A 39 -13.78 2.64 0.49
N THR A 40 -14.61 3.17 -0.41
CA THR A 40 -14.25 3.22 -1.81
C THR A 40 -12.96 4.02 -1.76
N GLU A 41 -11.88 3.35 -1.35
CA GLU A 41 -10.54 3.83 -1.61
C GLU A 41 -10.59 4.16 -3.09
N PRO A 42 -10.34 5.42 -3.45
CA PRO A 42 -10.08 5.71 -4.85
C PRO A 42 -9.07 4.64 -5.22
N VAL A 43 -9.38 3.85 -6.25
CA VAL A 43 -8.47 2.83 -6.75
C VAL A 43 -7.14 3.53 -6.82
N ASN A 44 -6.30 3.32 -5.81
CA ASN A 44 -4.96 3.83 -5.75
C ASN A 44 -4.27 3.09 -6.88
N VAL A 45 -4.30 3.69 -8.06
CA VAL A 45 -3.66 3.21 -9.28
C VAL A 45 -2.14 3.20 -9.12
N SER A 46 -1.66 3.66 -7.98
CA SER A 46 -0.33 3.39 -7.48
C SER A 46 -0.48 2.51 -6.23
N GLU A 47 -0.26 1.21 -6.36
CA GLU A 47 0.48 0.56 -5.29
C GLU A 47 1.75 1.39 -5.17
N ALA A 48 1.74 2.27 -4.17
CA ALA A 48 2.84 3.20 -3.97
C ALA A 48 4.08 2.32 -3.77
N TYR A 49 4.96 2.30 -4.77
CA TYR A 49 6.19 1.54 -4.71
C TYR A 49 6.90 1.87 -3.40
N SER A 50 6.96 0.91 -2.50
CA SER A 50 7.65 1.03 -1.22
C SER A 50 9.05 0.48 -1.35
N LEU A 51 10.04 1.38 -1.33
CA LEU A 51 11.45 1.00 -1.32
C LEU A 51 11.75 0.10 -0.12
N ALA A 52 11.27 0.47 1.06
CA ALA A 52 11.46 -0.30 2.29
C ALA A 52 10.89 -1.73 2.21
N GLU A 53 9.72 -1.90 1.58
CA GLU A 53 9.14 -3.23 1.37
C GLU A 53 10.00 -4.09 0.43
N THR A 54 10.55 -3.46 -0.61
CA THR A 54 11.44 -4.15 -1.56
C THR A 54 12.75 -4.56 -0.88
N GLU A 55 13.36 -3.69 -0.08
CA GLU A 55 14.54 -4.00 0.74
C GLU A 55 14.26 -5.17 1.67
N GLN A 56 13.18 -5.15 2.44
CA GLN A 56 12.80 -6.25 3.31
C GLN A 56 12.54 -7.57 2.55
N ARG A 57 11.99 -7.49 1.35
CA ARG A 57 11.78 -8.67 0.50
C ARG A 57 13.11 -9.25 0.03
N LEU A 58 14.06 -8.41 -0.36
CA LEU A 58 15.42 -8.82 -0.70
C LEU A 58 16.14 -9.44 0.50
N GLU A 59 16.10 -8.83 1.68
CA GLU A 59 16.68 -9.36 2.90
C GLU A 59 16.17 -10.78 3.21
N ARG A 60 14.84 -10.97 3.15
CA ARG A 60 14.24 -12.29 3.36
C ARG A 60 14.70 -13.34 2.34
N LEU A 61 14.90 -12.94 1.09
CA LEU A 61 15.39 -13.85 0.04
C LEU A 61 16.86 -14.17 0.22
N LEU A 62 17.69 -13.16 0.42
CA LEU A 62 19.13 -13.31 0.61
C LEU A 62 19.46 -14.12 1.86
N GLY A 63 18.72 -13.92 2.96
CA GLY A 63 18.87 -14.69 4.18
C GLY A 63 18.57 -16.20 4.04
N ARG A 64 17.90 -16.62 2.96
CA ARG A 64 17.68 -18.05 2.64
C ARG A 64 18.84 -18.68 1.87
N ILE A 65 19.78 -17.91 1.39
CA ILE A 65 20.97 -18.41 0.71
C ILE A 65 21.92 -19.00 1.76
N ARG A 66 22.38 -20.24 1.52
CA ARG A 66 23.29 -20.90 2.44
C ARG A 66 24.57 -20.09 2.64
N GLY A 67 24.91 -19.82 3.88
CA GLY A 67 26.13 -19.11 4.27
C GLY A 67 26.01 -17.60 4.36
N VAL A 68 24.91 -16.98 3.92
CA VAL A 68 24.70 -15.51 4.02
C VAL A 68 24.53 -15.07 5.47
N GLY A 69 23.75 -15.83 6.27
CA GLY A 69 23.43 -15.46 7.64
C GLY A 69 22.51 -14.26 7.74
N GLN A 70 22.71 -13.42 8.75
CA GLN A 70 21.99 -12.15 8.86
C GLN A 70 22.40 -11.23 7.72
N VAL A 71 21.42 -10.53 7.15
CA VAL A 71 21.61 -9.66 6.00
C VAL A 71 20.74 -8.42 6.12
N GLU A 72 21.30 -7.31 5.74
CA GLU A 72 20.64 -6.01 5.62
C GLU A 72 20.92 -5.45 4.24
N VAL A 73 19.89 -4.87 3.62
CA VAL A 73 19.96 -4.36 2.25
C VAL A 73 19.51 -2.91 2.22
N MET A 74 20.30 -2.08 1.57
CA MET A 74 19.93 -0.70 1.26
C MET A 74 20.00 -0.48 -0.26
N LEU A 75 18.92 0.04 -0.82
CA LEU A 75 18.79 0.37 -2.24
C LEU A 75 18.73 1.88 -2.44
N THR A 76 19.34 2.36 -3.50
CA THR A 76 19.22 3.75 -3.93
C THR A 76 18.52 3.81 -5.28
N LEU A 77 17.55 4.72 -5.40
CA LEU A 77 16.81 4.94 -6.65
C LEU A 77 17.46 6.04 -7.48
N LYS A 78 17.51 5.82 -8.79
CA LYS A 78 17.82 6.83 -9.79
C LYS A 78 16.58 7.66 -10.13
N SER A 79 15.43 6.99 -10.23
CA SER A 79 14.12 7.61 -10.44
C SER A 79 13.04 6.82 -9.71
N GLY A 80 12.04 7.52 -9.18
CA GLY A 80 10.84 6.90 -8.61
C GLY A 80 9.89 6.38 -9.69
N SER A 81 8.79 5.75 -9.26
CA SER A 81 7.67 5.45 -10.14
C SER A 81 7.00 6.74 -10.59
N SER A 82 6.57 6.81 -11.84
CA SER A 82 5.79 7.93 -12.37
C SER A 82 4.61 7.42 -13.19
N LEU A 83 3.52 8.18 -13.16
CA LEU A 83 2.33 7.93 -13.96
C LEU A 83 2.24 9.02 -15.03
N GLN A 84 2.11 8.61 -16.27
CA GLN A 84 1.73 9.52 -17.34
C GLN A 84 0.21 9.49 -17.51
N LEU A 85 -0.37 10.68 -17.46
CA LEU A 85 -1.80 10.87 -17.62
C LEU A 85 -2.11 11.21 -19.07
N ALA A 86 -3.29 10.82 -19.53
CA ALA A 86 -3.77 11.26 -20.82
C ALA A 86 -4.02 12.77 -20.80
N GLU A 87 -3.37 13.52 -21.67
CA GLU A 87 -3.56 14.96 -21.82
C GLU A 87 -4.19 15.26 -23.18
N ASN A 88 -5.26 16.06 -23.18
CA ASN A 88 -5.74 16.73 -24.39
C ASN A 88 -4.90 17.98 -24.63
N ARG A 89 -4.12 17.97 -25.71
CA ARG A 89 -3.34 19.10 -26.12
C ARG A 89 -4.05 19.86 -27.23
N SER A 90 -4.54 21.06 -26.93
CA SER A 90 -5.11 21.98 -27.92
C SER A 90 -4.08 23.08 -28.19
N THR A 91 -3.63 23.14 -29.43
CA THR A 91 -2.74 24.23 -29.90
C THR A 91 -3.53 25.14 -30.83
N SER A 92 -3.84 26.36 -30.40
CA SER A 92 -4.43 27.35 -31.29
C SER A 92 -3.37 28.39 -31.68
N LEU A 93 -2.99 28.35 -32.95
CA LEU A 93 -2.13 29.37 -33.56
C LEU A 93 -3.01 30.55 -33.97
N ARG A 94 -3.02 31.61 -33.17
CA ARG A 94 -3.49 32.95 -33.60
C ARG A 94 -2.32 33.90 -33.45
N ASP A 95 -2.10 34.66 -34.53
CA ASP A 95 -1.05 35.65 -34.69
C ASP A 95 -0.67 36.43 -33.44
N THR A 96 0.26 36.00 -32.65
CA THR A 96 1.04 36.70 -31.61
C THR A 96 1.08 36.06 -30.21
N GLU A 97 0.27 35.06 -29.87
CA GLU A 97 0.39 34.40 -28.56
C GLU A 97 0.25 32.86 -28.73
N ASP A 98 1.32 32.14 -28.44
CA ASP A 98 1.33 30.69 -28.27
C ASP A 98 0.59 30.31 -26.97
N ARG A 99 -0.69 30.00 -27.06
CA ARG A 99 -1.46 29.52 -25.93
C ARG A 99 -1.52 28.00 -26.02
N GLN A 100 -0.72 27.34 -25.20
CA GLN A 100 -0.81 25.89 -24.99
C GLN A 100 -1.72 25.62 -23.78
N GLU A 101 -2.88 25.05 -24.03
CA GLU A 101 -3.80 24.57 -23.01
C GLU A 101 -3.65 23.05 -22.91
N ARG A 102 -3.35 22.55 -21.69
CA ARG A 102 -3.22 21.14 -21.40
C ARG A 102 -4.29 20.76 -20.40
N ASP A 103 -5.24 19.96 -20.82
CA ASP A 103 -6.27 19.42 -19.95
C ASP A 103 -6.06 17.93 -19.74
N VAL A 104 -6.10 17.50 -18.48
CA VAL A 104 -6.05 16.08 -18.14
C VAL A 104 -7.38 15.43 -18.49
N VAL A 105 -7.33 14.30 -19.20
CA VAL A 105 -8.53 13.54 -19.55
C VAL A 105 -9.04 12.79 -18.34
N THR A 106 -10.24 13.16 -17.88
CA THR A 106 -10.94 12.46 -16.81
C THR A 106 -12.11 11.66 -17.36
N LEU A 107 -12.36 10.49 -16.79
CA LEU A 107 -13.53 9.65 -17.07
C LEU A 107 -14.53 9.80 -15.93
N ASN A 108 -15.74 10.28 -16.24
CA ASN A 108 -16.81 10.36 -15.26
C ASN A 108 -17.47 8.98 -15.10
N ARG A 109 -17.35 8.39 -13.89
CA ARG A 109 -17.96 7.09 -13.54
C ARG A 109 -19.35 7.20 -12.92
N GLY A 110 -19.94 8.39 -12.88
CA GLY A 110 -21.18 8.64 -12.16
C GLY A 110 -20.92 8.94 -10.66
N SER A 111 -21.94 9.47 -9.97
CA SER A 111 -21.85 9.84 -8.54
C SER A 111 -20.80 10.90 -8.18
N GLY A 112 -20.34 11.71 -9.16
CA GLY A 112 -19.39 12.81 -8.90
C GLY A 112 -17.92 12.38 -8.75
N TYR A 113 -17.58 11.14 -9.09
CA TYR A 113 -16.20 10.66 -9.12
C TYR A 113 -15.64 10.75 -10.54
N GLU A 114 -14.50 11.42 -10.66
CA GLU A 114 -13.71 11.49 -11.88
C GLU A 114 -12.44 10.66 -11.73
N ASP A 115 -12.27 9.70 -12.62
CA ASP A 115 -11.03 8.91 -12.70
C ASP A 115 -10.13 9.50 -13.79
N VAL A 116 -8.85 9.58 -13.48
CA VAL A 116 -7.82 10.03 -14.41
C VAL A 116 -7.36 8.88 -15.29
N VAL A 117 -7.28 9.10 -16.59
CA VAL A 117 -6.81 8.08 -17.52
C VAL A 117 -5.28 8.01 -17.47
N VAL A 118 -4.76 6.91 -16.92
CA VAL A 118 -3.31 6.61 -16.92
C VAL A 118 -2.96 5.97 -18.25
N THR A 119 -2.05 6.59 -19.00
CA THR A 119 -1.58 6.08 -20.29
C THR A 119 -0.33 5.23 -20.16
N GLU A 120 0.53 5.57 -19.22
CA GLU A 120 1.79 4.85 -18.98
C GLU A 120 2.15 4.88 -17.50
N GLN A 121 2.63 3.76 -16.99
CA GLN A 121 3.21 3.65 -15.65
C GLN A 121 4.67 3.25 -15.79
N THR A 122 5.57 4.12 -15.32
CA THR A 122 6.99 3.83 -15.28
C THR A 122 7.37 3.28 -13.92
N TYR A 123 8.07 2.16 -13.90
CA TYR A 123 8.59 1.55 -12.67
C TYR A 123 9.87 2.25 -12.21
N PRO A 124 10.19 2.19 -10.90
CA PRO A 124 11.39 2.80 -10.37
C PRO A 124 12.65 2.16 -10.95
N VAL A 125 13.67 2.98 -11.17
CA VAL A 125 14.99 2.55 -11.65
C VAL A 125 15.98 2.67 -10.49
N TYR A 126 16.67 1.57 -10.18
CA TYR A 126 17.69 1.55 -9.15
C TYR A 126 18.99 2.18 -9.62
N GLN A 127 19.72 2.81 -8.71
CA GLN A 127 21.03 3.42 -8.95
C GLN A 127 22.17 2.59 -8.39
N GLY A 128 21.96 2.01 -7.21
CA GLY A 128 22.95 1.20 -6.52
C GLY A 128 22.34 0.39 -5.38
N ALA A 129 23.10 -0.58 -4.89
CA ALA A 129 22.74 -1.44 -3.76
C ALA A 129 23.94 -1.66 -2.85
N VAL A 130 23.71 -1.64 -1.54
CA VAL A 130 24.66 -2.08 -0.52
C VAL A 130 24.02 -3.22 0.25
N VAL A 131 24.75 -4.31 0.39
CA VAL A 131 24.34 -5.50 1.14
C VAL A 131 25.35 -5.75 2.23
N VAL A 132 24.91 -5.78 3.48
CA VAL A 132 25.74 -6.13 4.63
C VAL A 132 25.31 -7.51 5.11
N CYS A 133 26.20 -8.51 5.10
CA CYS A 133 25.87 -9.85 5.54
C CYS A 133 27.03 -10.55 6.27
N GLN A 134 26.70 -11.51 7.13
CA GLN A 134 27.70 -12.22 7.93
C GLN A 134 28.64 -13.06 7.07
N GLY A 135 28.10 -13.65 5.99
CA GLY A 135 28.84 -14.55 5.11
C GLY A 135 29.66 -13.89 4.01
N ALA A 136 29.71 -12.55 3.95
CA ALA A 136 30.39 -11.83 2.86
C ALA A 136 31.91 -12.12 2.75
N GLY A 137 32.51 -12.68 3.78
CA GLY A 137 33.91 -13.12 3.74
C GLY A 137 34.15 -14.33 2.85
N ASP A 138 33.14 -15.14 2.55
CA ASP A 138 33.20 -16.23 1.61
C ASP A 138 32.95 -15.73 0.15
N SER A 139 33.91 -15.98 -0.73
CA SER A 139 33.82 -15.52 -2.13
C SER A 139 32.64 -16.13 -2.89
N SER A 140 32.23 -17.35 -2.54
CA SER A 140 31.05 -17.98 -3.15
C SER A 140 29.75 -17.33 -2.72
N VAL A 141 29.64 -16.97 -1.44
CA VAL A 141 28.50 -16.23 -0.89
C VAL A 141 28.45 -14.82 -1.47
N HIS A 142 29.60 -14.15 -1.50
CA HIS A 142 29.74 -12.81 -2.06
C HIS A 142 29.24 -12.75 -3.51
N LEU A 143 29.67 -13.71 -4.34
CA LEU A 143 29.26 -13.81 -5.75
C LEU A 143 27.75 -14.11 -5.86
N ALA A 144 27.22 -15.03 -5.07
CA ALA A 144 25.81 -15.39 -5.08
C ALA A 144 24.92 -14.21 -4.72
N VAL A 145 25.32 -13.41 -3.72
CA VAL A 145 24.60 -12.19 -3.32
C VAL A 145 24.59 -11.17 -4.46
N ILE A 146 25.75 -10.87 -5.05
CA ILE A 146 25.84 -9.93 -6.20
C ILE A 146 24.94 -10.37 -7.34
N GLN A 147 25.02 -11.64 -7.74
CA GLN A 147 24.22 -12.17 -8.85
C GLN A 147 22.71 -12.08 -8.55
N THR A 148 22.30 -12.43 -7.32
CA THR A 148 20.89 -12.38 -6.92
C THR A 148 20.37 -10.95 -6.95
N VAL A 149 21.08 -10.00 -6.37
CA VAL A 149 20.69 -8.59 -6.38
C VAL A 149 20.66 -8.03 -7.79
N SER A 150 21.67 -8.36 -8.62
CA SER A 150 21.77 -7.92 -10.01
C SER A 150 20.55 -8.36 -10.84
N VAL A 151 20.14 -9.62 -10.72
CA VAL A 151 18.98 -10.16 -11.45
C VAL A 151 17.68 -9.51 -11.02
N LEU A 152 17.53 -9.24 -9.71
CA LEU A 152 16.26 -8.69 -9.16
C LEU A 152 16.11 -7.18 -9.36
N THR A 153 17.23 -6.45 -9.38
CA THR A 153 17.23 -4.98 -9.47
C THR A 153 17.62 -4.45 -10.85
N GLY A 154 18.20 -5.28 -11.72
CA GLY A 154 18.77 -4.84 -12.98
C GLY A 154 20.07 -4.04 -12.84
N LEU A 155 20.66 -3.99 -11.64
CA LEU A 155 21.94 -3.32 -11.40
C LEU A 155 23.11 -4.13 -11.95
N GLY A 156 24.09 -3.44 -12.55
CA GLY A 156 25.37 -4.05 -12.85
C GLY A 156 26.13 -4.37 -11.55
N SER A 157 27.01 -5.37 -11.60
CA SER A 157 27.85 -5.77 -10.44
C SER A 157 28.75 -4.65 -9.93
N ASP A 158 29.09 -3.69 -10.76
CA ASP A 158 29.85 -2.49 -10.43
C ASP A 158 29.08 -1.51 -9.50
N LYS A 159 27.77 -1.67 -9.39
CA LYS A 159 26.86 -0.84 -8.57
C LYS A 159 26.33 -1.56 -7.34
N ILE A 160 26.84 -2.76 -7.09
CA ILE A 160 26.45 -3.58 -5.95
C ILE A 160 27.68 -3.76 -5.07
N THR A 161 27.58 -3.31 -3.82
CA THR A 161 28.63 -3.48 -2.84
C THR A 161 28.17 -4.46 -1.76
N VAL A 162 28.98 -5.48 -1.51
CA VAL A 162 28.72 -6.46 -0.45
C VAL A 162 29.80 -6.32 0.65
N VAL A 163 29.36 -6.14 1.87
CA VAL A 163 30.24 -5.88 3.03
C VAL A 163 29.99 -6.92 4.12
N GLN A 164 31.06 -7.33 4.80
CA GLN A 164 30.93 -8.26 5.89
C GLN A 164 30.38 -7.55 7.13
N TRP A 165 29.39 -8.18 7.74
CA TRP A 165 28.86 -7.75 9.05
C TRP A 165 29.95 -7.98 10.14
N LYS A 166 30.04 -7.05 11.10
CA LYS A 166 30.92 -7.19 12.27
C LYS A 166 30.38 -8.22 13.24
#